data_0a2c3d4ff7ae433fc5ab5ce7f8c06776
#
_entry.id   0a2c3d4ff7ae433fc5ab5ce7f8c06776
#
_cell.length_a   1.000
_cell.length_b   1.000
_cell.length_c   1.000
_cell.angle_alpha   90.00
_cell.angle_beta   90.00
_cell.angle_gamma   90.00
#
_symmetry.space_group_name_H-M   'P 1'
#
loop_
_entity.id
_entity.type
_entity.pdbx_description
1 polymer ?
#
loop_
_entity_poly.entity_id
_entity_poly.type
_entity_poly.pdbx_seq_one_letter_code
_entity_poly.pdbx_strand_id
1 'polypeptide(L)'
;MKKILALVLVLAMALSCAACASTENSKENVTEEYADTKLVDQLGQIYMGTDAEVDVQQADVHMDAVEVSANGNFEALYVPIEIEGRANDYLDFDLTPTAEELEAMKNEPIYGKPILYLVYEGCSSATSVADLNGYYKDAGLVVEGLRGATYVEALGTDQAQVAISHIATSLVPITNGVDITFVGGAHLACKSLFVLADSPYMTTEDLKGTKISVPNGIGKSDYNITSLMLDDDGINPQKDVELIQVSADACVAAMENGEISAALLSDIYAFPMMKEGKLRVISSMLDSDYSEVSICCAISMSGKFVKENPVHAKKLTQAIQKAGSWLRENPDEAVDLMLAEGLASGDREMNKLINGSYQFGLSNEFAYANFQEIVSRYIKLGLITSMDDVQEVVDLAWTNLVD
;
A
#
# COMPACT_ATOMS: atom_id res chain seq x y z
N MET A 1 27.06 28.97 -48.34
CA MET A 1 25.85 28.47 -47.69
C MET A 1 25.85 26.96 -47.42
N LYS A 2 26.34 26.10 -48.34
CA LYS A 2 26.39 24.63 -48.12
C LYS A 2 27.34 24.15 -46.98
N LYS A 3 28.42 24.91 -46.69
CA LYS A 3 29.38 24.53 -45.61
C LYS A 3 28.90 24.93 -44.20
N ILE A 4 28.01 25.92 -44.07
CA ILE A 4 27.43 26.36 -42.81
C ILE A 4 26.32 25.39 -42.38
N LEU A 5 25.56 24.82 -43.35
CA LEU A 5 24.50 23.86 -43.06
C LEU A 5 25.06 22.51 -42.55
N ALA A 6 26.24 22.10 -43.04
CA ALA A 6 26.91 20.88 -42.58
C ALA A 6 27.43 21.00 -41.15
N LEU A 7 27.90 22.22 -40.75
CA LEU A 7 28.41 22.46 -39.41
C LEU A 7 27.26 22.48 -38.35
N VAL A 8 26.08 22.99 -38.71
CA VAL A 8 24.91 23.01 -37.83
C VAL A 8 24.34 21.60 -37.64
N LEU A 9 24.38 20.74 -38.69
CA LEU A 9 23.93 19.35 -38.57
C LEU A 9 24.88 18.51 -37.70
N VAL A 10 26.21 18.74 -37.79
CA VAL A 10 27.19 18.03 -36.95
C VAL A 10 27.10 18.48 -35.50
N LEU A 11 26.81 19.77 -35.24
CA LEU A 11 26.56 20.26 -33.88
C LEU A 11 25.28 19.74 -33.27
N ALA A 12 24.21 19.58 -34.09
CA ALA A 12 22.94 18.99 -33.63
C ALA A 12 23.07 17.49 -33.33
N MET A 13 23.89 16.74 -34.07
CA MET A 13 24.18 15.34 -33.78
C MET A 13 25.12 15.17 -32.57
N ALA A 14 26.05 16.09 -32.34
CA ALA A 14 26.88 16.04 -31.13
C ALA A 14 26.10 16.37 -29.84
N LEU A 15 25.09 17.25 -29.92
CA LEU A 15 24.19 17.55 -28.80
C LEU A 15 23.21 16.43 -28.51
N SER A 16 22.80 15.66 -29.54
CA SER A 16 21.94 14.49 -29.33
C SER A 16 22.71 13.31 -28.70
N CYS A 17 23.99 13.14 -29.00
CA CYS A 17 24.83 12.12 -28.36
C CYS A 17 25.23 12.50 -26.91
N ALA A 18 25.32 13.80 -26.59
CA ALA A 18 25.59 14.24 -25.22
C ALA A 18 24.34 14.07 -24.31
N ALA A 19 23.13 14.16 -24.88
CA ALA A 19 21.90 13.89 -24.15
C ALA A 19 21.70 12.39 -23.86
N CYS A 20 22.21 11.48 -24.70
CA CYS A 20 22.19 10.04 -24.43
C CYS A 20 23.24 9.59 -23.41
N ALA A 21 24.34 10.33 -23.24
CA ALA A 21 25.38 10.01 -22.24
C ALA A 21 24.98 10.47 -20.81
N SER A 22 24.07 11.44 -20.70
CA SER A 22 23.54 11.89 -19.40
C SER A 22 22.38 11.03 -18.87
N THR A 23 21.77 10.17 -19.71
CA THR A 23 20.71 9.27 -19.29
C THR A 23 21.23 7.94 -18.72
N GLU A 24 22.47 7.57 -18.94
CA GLU A 24 23.06 6.38 -18.28
C GLU A 24 23.50 6.68 -16.84
N ASN A 25 23.85 7.92 -16.51
CA ASN A 25 24.14 8.32 -15.12
C ASN A 25 22.90 8.57 -14.26
N SER A 26 21.73 8.69 -14.87
CA SER A 26 20.47 8.82 -14.11
C SER A 26 19.85 7.49 -13.71
N LYS A 27 20.31 6.35 -14.26
CA LYS A 27 19.85 5.03 -13.84
C LYS A 27 20.57 4.50 -12.60
N GLU A 28 21.78 4.95 -12.31
CA GLU A 28 22.46 4.60 -11.05
C GLU A 28 21.96 5.42 -9.85
N ASN A 29 21.39 6.62 -10.07
CA ASN A 29 20.88 7.45 -8.98
C ASN A 29 19.44 7.11 -8.55
N VAL A 30 18.66 6.40 -9.36
CA VAL A 30 17.27 6.03 -9.01
C VAL A 30 17.23 4.81 -8.08
N THR A 31 18.29 4.00 -8.03
CA THR A 31 18.43 2.89 -7.08
C THR A 31 19.03 3.32 -5.74
N GLU A 32 19.65 4.49 -5.64
CA GLU A 32 20.17 5.02 -4.38
C GLU A 32 19.13 5.84 -3.58
N GLU A 33 18.11 6.37 -4.21
CA GLU A 33 17.09 7.20 -3.53
C GLU A 33 16.06 6.42 -2.72
N TYR A 34 15.97 5.09 -2.91
CA TYR A 34 15.13 4.19 -2.08
C TYR A 34 15.94 3.40 -1.05
N ALA A 35 17.24 3.54 -1.03
CA ALA A 35 18.16 2.85 -0.13
C ALA A 35 18.96 3.85 0.72
N ASP A 36 18.30 4.81 1.34
CA ASP A 36 18.94 5.48 2.48
C ASP A 36 18.69 4.67 3.77
N THR A 37 19.17 3.41 3.72
CA THR A 37 19.30 2.53 4.87
C THR A 37 20.04 3.19 6.03
N LYS A 38 20.83 4.23 5.79
CA LYS A 38 21.54 4.97 6.85
C LYS A 38 20.62 5.82 7.71
N LEU A 39 19.53 6.38 7.15
CA LEU A 39 18.58 7.16 7.95
C LEU A 39 17.76 6.23 8.85
N VAL A 40 17.30 5.10 8.34
CA VAL A 40 16.57 4.08 9.10
C VAL A 40 17.48 3.43 10.14
N ASP A 41 18.74 3.12 9.81
CA ASP A 41 19.73 2.60 10.76
C ASP A 41 20.09 3.62 11.85
N GLN A 42 20.16 4.91 11.53
CA GLN A 42 20.39 5.96 12.53
C GLN A 42 19.19 6.16 13.45
N LEU A 43 17.97 6.08 12.92
CA LEU A 43 16.74 6.18 13.70
C LEU A 43 16.53 4.93 14.57
N GLY A 44 16.83 3.74 14.06
CA GLY A 44 16.80 2.49 14.83
C GLY A 44 17.80 2.48 15.99
N GLN A 45 19.00 3.06 15.85
CA GLN A 45 20.00 3.16 16.90
C GLN A 45 19.62 4.14 18.04
N ILE A 46 18.83 5.16 17.76
CA ILE A 46 18.31 6.10 18.75
C ILE A 46 17.23 5.42 19.62
N TYR A 47 16.55 4.44 19.07
CA TYR A 47 15.43 3.74 19.70
C TYR A 47 15.82 2.76 20.81
N MET A 48 17.04 2.22 20.81
CA MET A 48 17.51 1.20 21.74
C MET A 48 17.79 1.72 23.18
N GLY A 49 17.39 2.92 23.52
CA GLY A 49 17.82 3.62 24.74
C GLY A 49 16.81 3.77 25.87
N THR A 50 15.58 3.26 25.78
CA THR A 50 14.61 3.39 26.88
C THR A 50 13.92 2.05 27.17
N ASP A 51 14.36 1.37 28.24
CA ASP A 51 13.66 0.26 28.88
C ASP A 51 12.36 0.76 29.57
N ALA A 52 11.39 1.23 28.79
CA ALA A 52 10.05 1.43 29.30
C ALA A 52 9.25 0.17 28.93
N GLU A 53 9.03 -0.70 29.90
CA GLU A 53 7.97 -1.72 29.83
C GLU A 53 6.65 -0.97 29.62
N VAL A 54 6.17 -0.97 28.37
CA VAL A 54 4.82 -0.50 28.05
C VAL A 54 3.89 -1.64 28.47
N ASP A 55 3.20 -1.45 29.59
CA ASP A 55 2.11 -2.34 30.01
C ASP A 55 0.95 -2.10 29.02
N VAL A 56 0.98 -2.83 27.91
CA VAL A 56 -0.11 -2.86 26.94
C VAL A 56 -1.23 -3.69 27.60
N GLN A 57 -1.92 -3.08 28.57
CA GLN A 57 -3.24 -3.58 28.93
C GLN A 57 -4.08 -3.45 27.64
N GLN A 58 -4.85 -4.48 27.33
CA GLN A 58 -5.94 -4.42 26.34
C GLN A 58 -6.82 -3.22 26.70
N ALA A 59 -6.33 -2.04 26.34
CA ALA A 59 -7.06 -0.81 26.48
C ALA A 59 -8.20 -0.85 25.45
N ASP A 60 -9.30 -0.31 25.84
CA ASP A 60 -10.43 -0.13 24.92
C ASP A 60 -9.94 0.30 23.55
N VAL A 61 -10.09 -0.56 22.59
CA VAL A 61 -9.64 -0.41 21.22
C VAL A 61 -10.39 0.73 20.50
N HIS A 62 -11.22 1.43 21.23
CA HIS A 62 -12.04 2.56 20.80
C HIS A 62 -11.48 3.93 21.19
N MET A 63 -10.17 4.01 21.51
CA MET A 63 -9.55 5.29 21.73
C MET A 63 -9.35 6.01 20.39
N ASP A 64 -9.71 7.28 20.35
CA ASP A 64 -9.40 8.19 19.26
C ASP A 64 -7.87 8.24 19.03
N ALA A 65 -7.42 8.25 17.77
CA ALA A 65 -6.00 8.33 17.40
C ALA A 65 -5.29 9.51 18.08
N VAL A 66 -5.99 10.65 18.20
CA VAL A 66 -5.49 11.83 18.92
C VAL A 66 -5.24 11.55 20.39
N GLU A 67 -6.20 10.88 21.06
CA GLU A 67 -6.07 10.56 22.48
C GLU A 67 -4.90 9.58 22.72
N VAL A 68 -4.82 8.53 21.93
CA VAL A 68 -3.71 7.55 21.97
C VAL A 68 -2.38 8.26 21.77
N SER A 69 -2.26 9.07 20.72
CA SER A 69 -1.02 9.78 20.39
C SER A 69 -0.64 10.84 21.43
N ALA A 70 -1.60 11.63 21.93
CA ALA A 70 -1.37 12.69 22.90
C ALA A 70 -0.95 12.17 24.29
N ASN A 71 -1.41 10.98 24.69
CA ASN A 71 -1.06 10.33 25.94
C ASN A 71 0.30 9.61 25.90
N GLY A 72 1.00 9.64 24.76
CA GLY A 72 2.26 8.93 24.57
C GLY A 72 2.10 7.41 24.42
N ASN A 73 0.87 6.92 24.34
CA ASN A 73 0.54 5.50 24.14
C ASN A 73 0.32 5.20 22.64
N PHE A 74 1.18 5.76 21.79
CA PHE A 74 1.04 5.65 20.34
C PHE A 74 1.23 4.21 19.81
N GLU A 75 1.90 3.31 20.59
CA GLU A 75 1.96 1.89 20.27
C GLU A 75 0.58 1.25 20.23
N ALA A 76 -0.39 1.76 20.95
CA ALA A 76 -1.76 1.25 20.94
C ALA A 76 -2.45 1.44 19.57
N LEU A 77 -2.00 2.39 18.76
CA LEU A 77 -2.47 2.53 17.37
C LEU A 77 -2.14 1.31 16.50
N TYR A 78 -1.10 0.59 16.86
CA TYR A 78 -0.58 -0.56 16.10
C TYR A 78 -1.04 -1.91 16.67
N VAL A 79 -1.92 -1.89 17.69
CA VAL A 79 -2.54 -3.12 18.20
C VAL A 79 -3.67 -3.54 17.24
N PRO A 80 -3.70 -4.79 16.78
CA PRO A 80 -4.76 -5.27 15.92
C PRO A 80 -6.14 -5.12 16.56
N ILE A 81 -7.06 -4.48 15.86
CA ILE A 81 -8.46 -4.38 16.28
C ILE A 81 -9.15 -5.69 15.88
N GLU A 82 -9.63 -6.45 16.86
CA GLU A 82 -10.39 -7.66 16.59
C GLU A 82 -11.83 -7.31 16.23
N ILE A 83 -12.19 -7.41 14.95
CA ILE A 83 -13.57 -7.33 14.47
C ILE A 83 -13.96 -8.71 13.95
N GLU A 84 -15.08 -9.25 14.46
CA GLU A 84 -15.61 -10.54 14.02
C GLU A 84 -15.82 -10.57 12.50
N GLY A 85 -15.35 -11.64 11.86
CA GLY A 85 -15.45 -11.84 10.41
C GLY A 85 -14.46 -11.04 9.56
N ARG A 86 -13.63 -10.15 10.15
CA ARG A 86 -12.63 -9.36 9.39
C ARG A 86 -11.51 -10.21 8.85
N ALA A 87 -10.94 -11.06 9.70
CA ALA A 87 -9.86 -11.96 9.33
C ALA A 87 -10.38 -13.37 9.09
N ASN A 88 -9.72 -14.09 8.20
CA ASN A 88 -9.96 -15.52 8.01
C ASN A 88 -8.64 -16.27 8.18
N ASP A 89 -8.71 -17.50 8.67
CA ASP A 89 -7.57 -18.39 8.72
C ASP A 89 -7.50 -19.20 7.43
N TYR A 90 -6.60 -18.75 6.52
CA TYR A 90 -6.34 -19.44 5.27
C TYR A 90 -5.18 -20.45 5.38
N LEU A 91 -4.59 -20.64 6.58
CA LEU A 91 -3.50 -21.62 6.77
C LEU A 91 -3.95 -23.04 6.45
N ASP A 92 -5.23 -23.34 6.65
CA ASP A 92 -5.82 -24.64 6.35
C ASP A 92 -6.09 -24.88 4.85
N PHE A 93 -5.87 -23.88 3.99
CA PHE A 93 -6.02 -24.08 2.55
C PHE A 93 -5.11 -25.21 2.05
N ASP A 94 -5.73 -26.28 1.51
CA ASP A 94 -4.99 -27.25 0.69
C ASP A 94 -4.75 -26.64 -0.69
N LEU A 95 -3.53 -26.21 -0.91
CA LEU A 95 -3.13 -25.59 -2.17
C LEU A 95 -2.95 -26.61 -3.29
N THR A 96 -2.83 -27.91 -2.97
CA THR A 96 -2.62 -28.96 -3.97
C THR A 96 -3.76 -28.97 -4.98
N PRO A 97 -3.48 -28.78 -6.27
CA PRO A 97 -4.54 -28.82 -7.27
C PRO A 97 -5.19 -30.19 -7.34
N THR A 98 -6.51 -30.23 -7.39
CA THR A 98 -7.24 -31.48 -7.68
C THR A 98 -6.91 -31.99 -9.09
N ALA A 99 -7.26 -33.24 -9.40
CA ALA A 99 -7.03 -33.79 -10.74
C ALA A 99 -7.80 -32.99 -11.83
N GLU A 100 -8.98 -32.47 -11.48
CA GLU A 100 -9.79 -31.66 -12.36
C GLU A 100 -9.15 -30.27 -12.57
N GLU A 101 -8.69 -29.63 -11.50
CA GLU A 101 -7.96 -28.35 -11.59
C GLU A 101 -6.67 -28.50 -12.41
N LEU A 102 -5.89 -29.57 -12.19
CA LEU A 102 -4.69 -29.83 -12.98
C LEU A 102 -4.99 -29.99 -14.49
N GLU A 103 -6.08 -30.66 -14.84
CA GLU A 103 -6.46 -30.82 -16.25
C GLU A 103 -6.93 -29.48 -16.84
N ALA A 104 -7.67 -28.67 -16.07
CA ALA A 104 -8.05 -27.33 -16.48
C ALA A 104 -6.82 -26.42 -16.65
N MET A 105 -5.89 -26.40 -15.69
CA MET A 105 -4.65 -25.63 -15.75
C MET A 105 -3.81 -25.94 -17.01
N LYS A 106 -3.75 -27.20 -17.44
CA LYS A 106 -3.02 -27.58 -18.66
C LYS A 106 -3.57 -26.92 -19.93
N ASN A 107 -4.83 -26.55 -19.93
CA ASN A 107 -5.48 -25.90 -21.07
C ASN A 107 -5.37 -24.37 -21.00
N GLU A 108 -4.88 -23.80 -19.91
CA GLU A 108 -4.71 -22.34 -19.76
C GLU A 108 -3.40 -21.87 -20.41
N PRO A 109 -3.39 -20.70 -21.08
CA PRO A 109 -2.23 -20.19 -21.83
C PRO A 109 -0.94 -20.03 -21.02
N ILE A 110 -1.06 -19.82 -19.69
CA ILE A 110 0.08 -19.64 -18.78
C ILE A 110 0.72 -20.96 -18.34
N TYR A 111 0.08 -22.09 -18.57
CA TYR A 111 0.56 -23.38 -18.07
C TYR A 111 2.02 -23.63 -18.42
N GLY A 112 2.83 -23.96 -17.42
CA GLY A 112 4.26 -24.23 -17.56
C GLY A 112 5.14 -23.00 -17.84
N LYS A 113 4.56 -21.80 -17.82
CA LYS A 113 5.30 -20.53 -17.93
C LYS A 113 5.33 -19.80 -16.59
N PRO A 114 6.34 -18.94 -16.35
CA PRO A 114 6.36 -18.13 -15.14
C PRO A 114 5.19 -17.13 -15.09
N ILE A 115 4.51 -17.09 -13.96
CA ILE A 115 3.60 -16.02 -13.58
C ILE A 115 4.45 -14.95 -12.88
N LEU A 116 4.47 -13.73 -13.42
CA LEU A 116 5.26 -12.65 -12.85
C LEU A 116 4.47 -11.97 -11.74
N TYR A 117 5.00 -11.99 -10.51
CA TYR A 117 4.45 -11.23 -9.39
C TYR A 117 5.34 -10.03 -9.06
N LEU A 118 4.74 -8.91 -8.68
CA LEU A 118 5.52 -7.74 -8.27
C LEU A 118 6.04 -7.93 -6.84
N VAL A 119 7.32 -7.68 -6.66
CA VAL A 119 8.00 -7.71 -5.37
C VAL A 119 7.99 -6.31 -4.78
N TYR A 120 7.28 -6.16 -3.67
CA TYR A 120 7.28 -4.95 -2.85
C TYR A 120 7.61 -5.30 -1.40
N GLU A 121 8.03 -4.29 -0.66
CA GLU A 121 8.41 -4.38 0.74
C GLU A 121 7.22 -4.08 1.66
N GLY A 122 7.39 -4.38 2.96
CA GLY A 122 6.46 -4.03 4.03
C GLY A 122 5.07 -4.65 3.83
N CYS A 123 4.05 -3.82 3.87
CA CYS A 123 2.65 -4.25 3.81
C CYS A 123 2.25 -4.98 2.52
N SER A 124 3.02 -4.88 1.46
CA SER A 124 2.76 -5.56 0.19
C SER A 124 3.58 -6.84 -0.03
N SER A 125 4.25 -7.35 1.00
CA SER A 125 5.17 -8.50 0.92
C SER A 125 4.51 -9.87 0.76
N ALA A 126 3.19 -9.99 0.95
CA ALA A 126 2.50 -11.29 0.94
C ALA A 126 2.70 -12.10 -0.37
N THR A 127 2.87 -11.42 -1.52
CA THR A 127 3.23 -12.11 -2.79
C THR A 127 4.59 -12.80 -2.71
N SER A 128 5.59 -12.13 -2.16
CA SER A 128 6.93 -12.67 -1.98
C SER A 128 6.98 -13.73 -0.87
N VAL A 129 6.23 -13.54 0.22
CA VAL A 129 6.13 -14.52 1.31
C VAL A 129 5.47 -15.82 0.84
N ALA A 130 4.49 -15.74 -0.07
CA ALA A 130 3.91 -16.94 -0.70
C ALA A 130 4.94 -17.76 -1.47
N ASP A 131 5.87 -17.10 -2.17
CA ASP A 131 6.97 -17.73 -2.88
C ASP A 131 7.99 -18.34 -1.91
N LEU A 132 8.45 -17.57 -0.93
CA LEU A 132 9.45 -17.98 0.06
C LEU A 132 9.00 -19.16 0.91
N ASN A 133 7.70 -19.21 1.27
CA ASN A 133 7.11 -20.34 1.99
C ASN A 133 6.75 -21.53 1.10
N GLY A 134 6.98 -21.43 -0.22
CA GLY A 134 6.71 -22.51 -1.17
C GLY A 134 5.24 -22.68 -1.55
N TYR A 135 4.34 -21.77 -1.16
CA TYR A 135 2.90 -21.89 -1.37
C TYR A 135 2.53 -21.91 -2.87
N TYR A 136 3.23 -21.15 -3.70
CA TYR A 136 3.02 -21.23 -5.15
C TYR A 136 3.40 -22.59 -5.73
N LYS A 137 4.50 -23.16 -5.25
CA LYS A 137 4.92 -24.50 -5.65
C LYS A 137 3.89 -25.56 -5.23
N ASP A 138 3.37 -25.46 -4.01
CA ASP A 138 2.34 -26.38 -3.51
C ASP A 138 1.04 -26.25 -4.32
N ALA A 139 0.73 -25.06 -4.80
CA ALA A 139 -0.37 -24.77 -5.72
C ALA A 139 -0.12 -25.20 -7.17
N GLY A 140 1.03 -25.78 -7.48
CA GLY A 140 1.40 -26.21 -8.83
C GLY A 140 1.75 -25.07 -9.79
N LEU A 141 2.08 -23.87 -9.26
CA LEU A 141 2.39 -22.69 -10.03
C LEU A 141 3.90 -22.53 -10.25
N VAL A 142 4.26 -22.00 -11.42
CA VAL A 142 5.61 -21.51 -11.71
C VAL A 142 5.56 -20.00 -11.62
N VAL A 143 6.39 -19.40 -10.80
CA VAL A 143 6.37 -17.95 -10.55
C VAL A 143 7.75 -17.33 -10.69
N GLU A 144 7.80 -16.01 -10.91
CA GLU A 144 9.03 -15.21 -10.92
C GLU A 144 8.75 -13.82 -10.37
N GLY A 145 9.58 -13.36 -9.44
CA GLY A 145 9.46 -12.04 -8.84
C GLY A 145 10.03 -10.93 -9.72
N LEU A 146 9.26 -9.87 -9.97
CA LEU A 146 9.65 -8.69 -10.73
C LEU A 146 9.76 -7.48 -9.80
N ARG A 147 10.93 -6.82 -9.77
CA ARG A 147 11.18 -5.59 -9.02
C ARG A 147 11.21 -4.37 -9.94
N GLY A 148 10.92 -3.20 -9.36
CA GLY A 148 11.10 -1.90 -10.02
C GLY A 148 10.01 -1.49 -11.02
N ALA A 149 8.91 -2.24 -11.13
CA ALA A 149 7.75 -1.86 -11.93
C ALA A 149 6.63 -1.27 -11.07
N THR A 150 5.84 -0.33 -11.62
CA THR A 150 4.63 0.18 -10.97
C THR A 150 3.46 -0.76 -11.23
N TYR A 151 2.66 -1.08 -10.20
CA TYR A 151 1.60 -2.08 -10.33
C TYR A 151 0.49 -1.69 -11.31
N VAL A 152 0.07 -0.43 -11.36
CA VAL A 152 -0.99 0.00 -12.29
C VAL A 152 -0.57 -0.21 -13.74
N GLU A 153 0.68 0.14 -14.07
CA GLU A 153 1.21 -0.01 -15.42
C GLU A 153 1.50 -1.48 -15.75
N ALA A 154 2.19 -2.19 -14.84
CA ALA A 154 2.60 -3.56 -15.09
C ALA A 154 1.41 -4.53 -15.19
N LEU A 155 0.40 -4.40 -14.30
CA LEU A 155 -0.81 -5.23 -14.35
C LEU A 155 -1.70 -4.84 -15.53
N GLY A 156 -1.95 -3.54 -15.74
CA GLY A 156 -2.82 -3.05 -16.82
C GLY A 156 -2.30 -3.37 -18.23
N THR A 157 -0.99 -3.63 -18.39
CA THR A 157 -0.38 -4.05 -19.66
C THR A 157 -0.02 -5.53 -19.70
N ASP A 158 -0.38 -6.30 -18.67
CA ASP A 158 -0.07 -7.73 -18.51
C ASP A 158 1.45 -8.05 -18.51
N GLN A 159 2.28 -7.06 -18.15
CA GLN A 159 3.73 -7.27 -17.91
C GLN A 159 4.02 -8.00 -16.60
N ALA A 160 3.13 -7.88 -15.62
CA ALA A 160 3.05 -8.73 -14.45
C ALA A 160 1.61 -9.20 -14.28
N GLN A 161 1.41 -10.35 -13.65
CA GLN A 161 0.09 -10.94 -13.51
C GLN A 161 -0.55 -10.63 -12.17
N VAL A 162 0.24 -10.41 -11.11
CA VAL A 162 -0.27 -10.18 -9.75
C VAL A 162 0.60 -9.21 -8.96
N ALA A 163 -0.05 -8.44 -8.09
CA ALA A 163 0.57 -7.58 -7.08
C ALA A 163 -0.35 -7.40 -5.87
N ILE A 164 0.21 -7.02 -4.73
CA ILE A 164 -0.55 -6.31 -3.70
C ILE A 164 -0.51 -4.83 -4.07
N SER A 165 -1.67 -4.23 -4.26
CA SER A 165 -1.75 -2.82 -4.68
C SER A 165 -2.73 -2.01 -3.84
N HIS A 166 -2.46 -0.71 -3.69
CA HIS A 166 -3.39 0.21 -3.06
C HIS A 166 -4.69 0.34 -3.87
N ILE A 167 -5.83 0.06 -3.24
CA ILE A 167 -7.16 0.32 -3.84
C ILE A 167 -7.25 1.79 -4.24
N ALA A 168 -6.84 2.69 -3.35
CA ALA A 168 -6.85 4.12 -3.56
C ALA A 168 -6.05 4.62 -4.78
N THR A 169 -5.09 3.85 -5.27
CA THR A 169 -4.34 4.18 -6.49
C THR A 169 -4.91 3.51 -7.73
N SER A 170 -5.46 2.30 -7.60
CA SER A 170 -5.85 1.46 -8.74
C SER A 170 -7.29 1.66 -9.18
N LEU A 171 -8.21 2.00 -8.26
CA LEU A 171 -9.65 2.03 -8.52
C LEU A 171 -10.02 3.06 -9.61
N VAL A 172 -9.53 4.29 -9.52
CA VAL A 172 -9.82 5.33 -10.53
C VAL A 172 -9.26 4.96 -11.92
N PRO A 173 -8.00 4.50 -12.06
CA PRO A 173 -7.52 3.91 -13.32
C PRO A 173 -8.39 2.79 -13.89
N ILE A 174 -8.88 1.86 -13.05
CA ILE A 174 -9.77 0.77 -13.48
C ILE A 174 -11.05 1.34 -14.10
N THR A 175 -11.71 2.28 -13.43
CA THR A 175 -12.92 2.92 -13.95
C THR A 175 -12.68 3.74 -15.22
N ASN A 176 -11.43 4.04 -15.54
CA ASN A 176 -11.00 4.69 -16.79
C ASN A 176 -10.45 3.69 -17.83
N GLY A 177 -10.66 2.39 -17.64
CA GLY A 177 -10.40 1.35 -18.62
C GLY A 177 -9.04 0.65 -18.51
N VAL A 178 -8.31 0.83 -17.40
CA VAL A 178 -7.11 0.01 -17.14
C VAL A 178 -7.55 -1.41 -16.75
N ASP A 179 -7.04 -2.43 -17.43
CA ASP A 179 -7.45 -3.83 -17.29
C ASP A 179 -6.82 -4.49 -16.08
N ILE A 180 -7.30 -4.12 -14.89
CA ILE A 180 -6.92 -4.66 -13.58
C ILE A 180 -8.20 -5.07 -12.85
N THR A 181 -8.15 -6.16 -12.09
CA THR A 181 -9.22 -6.55 -11.17
C THR A 181 -8.66 -6.88 -9.80
N PHE A 182 -9.39 -6.54 -8.74
CA PHE A 182 -9.14 -7.00 -7.38
C PHE A 182 -9.77 -8.37 -7.20
N VAL A 183 -9.07 -9.27 -6.51
CA VAL A 183 -9.50 -10.66 -6.33
C VAL A 183 -9.53 -11.10 -4.87
N GLY A 184 -9.19 -10.21 -3.95
CA GLY A 184 -9.21 -10.46 -2.50
C GLY A 184 -8.61 -9.30 -1.74
N GLY A 185 -8.96 -9.16 -0.46
CA GLY A 185 -8.33 -8.20 0.44
C GLY A 185 -6.92 -8.66 0.84
N ALA A 186 -5.99 -7.72 1.01
CA ALA A 186 -4.66 -8.03 1.46
C ALA A 186 -4.44 -7.65 2.94
N HIS A 187 -4.68 -6.38 3.28
CA HIS A 187 -4.51 -5.87 4.64
C HIS A 187 -5.25 -4.56 4.84
N LEU A 188 -5.41 -4.16 6.11
CA LEU A 188 -5.89 -2.84 6.52
C LEU A 188 -4.72 -1.88 6.75
N ALA A 189 -5.05 -0.60 6.96
CA ALA A 189 -4.15 0.46 7.42
C ALA A 189 -2.95 0.74 6.51
N CYS A 190 -1.96 1.34 7.04
CA CYS A 190 -0.60 1.72 6.62
C CYS A 190 -0.36 3.22 6.47
N LYS A 191 -1.37 4.07 6.61
CA LYS A 191 -1.23 5.54 6.51
C LYS A 191 -2.07 6.25 7.55
N SER A 192 -1.53 7.37 8.05
CA SER A 192 -2.20 8.24 9.00
C SER A 192 -1.96 9.71 8.66
N LEU A 193 -2.82 10.58 9.16
CA LEU A 193 -2.70 12.02 9.03
C LEU A 193 -1.94 12.58 10.23
N PHE A 194 -0.78 13.16 9.96
CA PHE A 194 0.14 13.67 10.98
C PHE A 194 0.21 15.19 10.99
N VAL A 195 0.42 15.71 12.19
CA VAL A 195 0.75 17.12 12.47
C VAL A 195 2.02 17.18 13.33
N LEU A 196 2.63 18.35 13.49
CA LEU A 196 3.69 18.53 14.51
C LEU A 196 3.11 18.27 15.90
N ALA A 197 3.87 17.63 16.76
CA ALA A 197 3.43 17.24 18.11
C ALA A 197 3.00 18.44 18.96
N ASP A 198 3.61 19.61 18.77
CA ASP A 198 3.32 20.87 19.46
C ASP A 198 2.34 21.76 18.71
N SER A 199 1.78 21.32 17.58
CA SER A 199 0.83 22.11 16.81
C SER A 199 -0.50 22.28 17.53
N PRO A 200 -1.26 23.37 17.24
CA PRO A 200 -2.57 23.58 17.84
C PRO A 200 -3.67 22.67 17.26
N TYR A 201 -3.41 21.95 16.18
CA TYR A 201 -4.40 21.12 15.49
C TYR A 201 -4.57 19.78 16.24
N MET A 202 -5.72 19.61 16.90
CA MET A 202 -6.01 18.42 17.70
C MET A 202 -6.89 17.43 16.97
N THR A 203 -7.70 17.90 16.04
CA THR A 203 -8.62 17.10 15.23
C THR A 203 -8.50 17.48 13.75
N THR A 204 -9.09 16.70 12.87
CA THR A 204 -9.20 17.03 11.44
C THR A 204 -10.03 18.29 11.23
N GLU A 205 -11.02 18.59 12.11
CA GLU A 205 -11.83 19.79 12.02
C GLU A 205 -11.01 21.08 12.17
N ASP A 206 -9.94 21.05 12.96
CA ASP A 206 -9.01 22.17 13.14
C ASP A 206 -8.23 22.49 11.85
N LEU A 207 -8.21 21.58 10.89
CA LEU A 207 -7.50 21.76 9.61
C LEU A 207 -8.29 22.55 8.58
N LYS A 208 -9.55 22.93 8.87
CA LYS A 208 -10.36 23.75 7.93
C LYS A 208 -9.65 25.07 7.61
N GLY A 209 -9.55 25.37 6.32
CA GLY A 209 -8.86 26.57 5.80
C GLY A 209 -7.34 26.44 5.72
N THR A 210 -6.79 25.27 6.01
CA THR A 210 -5.33 25.03 5.97
C THR A 210 -4.89 24.23 4.74
N LYS A 211 -3.58 24.01 4.64
CA LYS A 211 -2.97 23.18 3.60
C LYS A 211 -2.54 21.85 4.20
N ILE A 212 -2.91 20.77 3.52
CA ILE A 212 -2.55 19.40 3.90
C ILE A 212 -1.73 18.79 2.76
N SER A 213 -0.59 18.19 3.09
CA SER A 213 0.21 17.48 2.09
C SER A 213 -0.34 16.11 1.80
N VAL A 214 -0.40 15.80 0.50
CA VAL A 214 -0.65 14.48 -0.09
C VAL A 214 0.55 14.09 -0.93
N PRO A 215 1.61 13.50 -0.33
CA PRO A 215 2.93 13.35 -0.93
C PRO A 215 2.97 12.69 -2.30
N ASN A 216 2.13 11.67 -2.50
CA ASN A 216 2.04 10.97 -3.79
C ASN A 216 1.34 11.81 -4.89
N GLY A 217 0.73 12.93 -4.54
CA GLY A 217 0.08 13.85 -5.48
C GLY A 217 -1.43 13.68 -5.61
N ILE A 218 -2.02 14.66 -6.28
CA ILE A 218 -3.48 14.73 -6.51
C ILE A 218 -3.94 13.54 -7.36
N GLY A 219 -5.08 12.95 -6.98
CA GLY A 219 -5.69 11.81 -7.68
C GLY A 219 -4.98 10.48 -7.46
N LYS A 220 -4.02 10.41 -6.53
CA LYS A 220 -3.35 9.18 -6.12
C LYS A 220 -3.74 8.78 -4.69
N SER A 221 -3.11 7.73 -4.14
CA SER A 221 -3.51 7.15 -2.86
C SER A 221 -3.63 8.17 -1.75
N ASP A 222 -2.65 9.04 -1.58
CA ASP A 222 -2.63 9.98 -0.46
C ASP A 222 -3.77 11.00 -0.55
N TYR A 223 -4.04 11.49 -1.76
CA TYR A 223 -5.17 12.37 -2.00
C TYR A 223 -6.52 11.68 -1.71
N ASN A 224 -6.69 10.46 -2.23
CA ASN A 224 -7.93 9.73 -2.09
C ASN A 224 -8.18 9.31 -0.64
N ILE A 225 -7.16 8.82 0.08
CA ILE A 225 -7.26 8.44 1.50
C ILE A 225 -7.55 9.68 2.37
N THR A 226 -6.81 10.77 2.17
CA THR A 226 -7.07 12.02 2.91
C THR A 226 -8.48 12.53 2.67
N SER A 227 -8.97 12.41 1.43
CA SER A 227 -10.34 12.82 1.10
C SER A 227 -11.40 12.00 1.83
N LEU A 228 -11.18 10.69 1.99
CA LEU A 228 -12.07 9.83 2.78
C LEU A 228 -12.03 10.20 4.26
N MET A 229 -10.84 10.36 4.86
CA MET A 229 -10.66 10.73 6.26
C MET A 229 -11.37 12.05 6.58
N LEU A 230 -11.22 13.06 5.73
CA LEU A 230 -11.89 14.35 5.91
C LEU A 230 -13.41 14.25 5.76
N ASP A 231 -13.91 13.46 4.78
CA ASP A 231 -15.36 13.26 4.60
C ASP A 231 -16.00 12.57 5.80
N ASP A 232 -15.31 11.63 6.45
CA ASP A 232 -15.78 10.98 7.69
C ASP A 232 -16.07 12.00 8.79
N ASP A 233 -15.22 13.00 8.92
CA ASP A 233 -15.36 14.08 9.90
C ASP A 233 -16.23 15.25 9.39
N GLY A 234 -16.96 15.05 8.29
CA GLY A 234 -17.84 16.06 7.71
C GLY A 234 -17.11 17.25 7.09
N ILE A 235 -15.86 17.09 6.70
CA ILE A 235 -15.04 18.12 6.05
C ILE A 235 -15.01 17.84 4.55
N ASN A 236 -15.38 18.83 3.75
CA ASN A 236 -15.30 18.71 2.30
C ASN A 236 -13.85 18.88 1.82
N PRO A 237 -13.19 17.82 1.30
CA PRO A 237 -11.77 17.87 0.94
C PRO A 237 -11.45 18.83 -0.21
N GLN A 238 -12.47 19.23 -0.99
CA GLN A 238 -12.30 20.10 -2.16
C GLN A 238 -12.61 21.57 -1.85
N LYS A 239 -13.20 21.88 -0.68
CA LYS A 239 -13.67 23.22 -0.35
C LYS A 239 -13.12 23.75 0.98
N ASP A 240 -12.99 22.85 1.97
CA ASP A 240 -12.71 23.25 3.33
C ASP A 240 -11.19 23.23 3.64
N VAL A 241 -10.40 22.57 2.79
CA VAL A 241 -8.93 22.50 2.89
C VAL A 241 -8.28 22.65 1.52
N GLU A 242 -6.97 22.86 1.48
CA GLU A 242 -6.16 22.83 0.25
C GLU A 242 -5.24 21.62 0.28
N LEU A 243 -5.54 20.58 -0.52
CA LEU A 243 -4.66 19.42 -0.67
C LEU A 243 -3.56 19.74 -1.68
N ILE A 244 -2.30 19.69 -1.25
CA ILE A 244 -1.13 20.02 -2.07
C ILE A 244 -0.10 18.88 -2.04
N GLN A 245 0.77 18.85 -3.01
CA GLN A 245 1.87 17.87 -3.04
C GLN A 245 3.13 18.48 -2.44
N VAL A 246 3.57 17.92 -1.31
CA VAL A 246 4.92 18.09 -0.74
C VAL A 246 5.47 16.70 -0.51
N SER A 247 6.70 16.40 -0.93
CA SER A 247 7.29 15.07 -0.75
C SER A 247 7.37 14.68 0.74
N ALA A 248 7.27 13.38 1.03
CA ALA A 248 7.18 12.89 2.41
C ALA A 248 8.37 13.36 3.27
N ASP A 249 9.58 13.33 2.71
CA ASP A 249 10.83 13.78 3.34
C ASP A 249 10.87 15.28 3.65
N ALA A 250 10.11 16.09 2.91
CA ALA A 250 10.02 17.54 3.11
C ALA A 250 8.85 17.96 4.03
N CYS A 251 7.90 17.05 4.34
CA CYS A 251 6.67 17.42 5.05
C CYS A 251 6.94 17.98 6.45
N VAL A 252 7.86 17.41 7.23
CA VAL A 252 8.17 17.91 8.58
C VAL A 252 8.69 19.35 8.52
N ALA A 253 9.66 19.59 7.66
CA ALA A 253 10.21 20.95 7.47
C ALA A 253 9.15 21.95 6.95
N ALA A 254 8.25 21.51 6.06
CA ALA A 254 7.16 22.33 5.55
C ALA A 254 6.13 22.66 6.66
N MET A 255 5.87 21.72 7.58
CA MET A 255 5.04 21.98 8.78
C MET A 255 5.73 22.97 9.74
N GLU A 256 7.02 22.77 10.01
CA GLU A 256 7.82 23.67 10.88
C GLU A 256 7.87 25.11 10.32
N ASN A 257 7.89 25.27 9.00
CA ASN A 257 7.87 26.56 8.33
C ASN A 257 6.46 27.16 8.18
N GLY A 258 5.39 26.42 8.55
CA GLY A 258 4.00 26.83 8.39
C GLY A 258 3.50 26.85 6.94
N GLU A 259 4.18 26.13 6.04
CA GLU A 259 3.79 26.01 4.63
C GLU A 259 2.60 25.04 4.47
N ILE A 260 2.56 24.00 5.32
CA ILE A 260 1.45 23.05 5.47
C ILE A 260 1.13 22.85 6.96
N SER A 261 -0.08 22.41 7.28
CA SER A 261 -0.51 22.15 8.65
C SER A 261 -0.46 20.68 9.00
N ALA A 262 -0.65 19.79 8.02
CA ALA A 262 -0.67 18.34 8.18
C ALA A 262 -0.13 17.63 6.92
N ALA A 263 0.17 16.36 7.07
CA ALA A 263 0.58 15.49 5.95
C ALA A 263 0.06 14.07 6.14
N LEU A 264 -0.44 13.44 5.07
CA LEU A 264 -0.69 12.00 5.06
C LEU A 264 0.63 11.27 4.79
N LEU A 265 1.10 10.53 5.77
CA LEU A 265 2.36 9.78 5.69
C LEU A 265 2.11 8.29 5.90
N SER A 266 3.03 7.45 5.41
CA SER A 266 3.02 6.05 5.79
C SER A 266 3.45 5.89 7.24
N ASP A 267 2.79 4.99 7.97
CA ASP A 267 3.03 4.77 9.40
C ASP A 267 4.47 4.34 9.66
N ILE A 268 5.02 3.47 8.81
CA ILE A 268 6.42 3.03 8.94
C ILE A 268 7.43 4.18 8.82
N TYR A 269 7.11 5.20 8.02
CA TYR A 269 7.95 6.39 7.87
C TYR A 269 7.80 7.35 9.05
N ALA A 270 6.58 7.57 9.53
CA ALA A 270 6.28 8.58 10.54
C ALA A 270 6.46 8.09 11.99
N PHE A 271 6.34 6.78 12.22
CA PHE A 271 6.45 6.18 13.55
C PHE A 271 7.73 6.57 14.32
N PRO A 272 8.94 6.52 13.74
CA PRO A 272 10.14 6.98 14.43
C PRO A 272 10.03 8.44 14.89
N MET A 273 9.43 9.31 14.08
CA MET A 273 9.26 10.73 14.40
C MET A 273 8.22 10.96 15.51
N MET A 274 7.19 10.11 15.58
CA MET A 274 6.27 10.10 16.73
C MET A 274 6.99 9.69 18.01
N LYS A 275 7.80 8.65 17.96
CA LYS A 275 8.63 8.19 19.10
C LYS A 275 9.59 9.29 19.60
N GLU A 276 10.09 10.11 18.69
CA GLU A 276 10.92 11.27 19.02
C GLU A 276 10.10 12.49 19.52
N GLY A 277 8.78 12.39 19.55
CA GLY A 277 7.90 13.50 19.92
C GLY A 277 7.86 14.64 18.91
N LYS A 278 8.21 14.39 17.64
CA LYS A 278 8.15 15.38 16.56
C LYS A 278 6.78 15.46 15.90
N LEU A 279 6.15 14.32 15.71
CA LEU A 279 4.85 14.17 15.05
C LEU A 279 3.81 13.62 16.02
N ARG A 280 2.56 13.93 15.71
CA ARG A 280 1.37 13.37 16.35
C ARG A 280 0.35 13.00 15.28
N VAL A 281 -0.29 11.86 15.44
CA VAL A 281 -1.44 11.43 14.63
C VAL A 281 -2.68 12.22 15.05
N ILE A 282 -3.50 12.63 14.09
CA ILE A 282 -4.83 13.22 14.33
C ILE A 282 -5.96 12.45 13.64
N SER A 283 -5.65 11.58 12.69
CA SER A 283 -6.57 10.60 12.10
C SER A 283 -5.76 9.45 11.51
N SER A 284 -6.23 8.24 11.66
CA SER A 284 -5.52 7.05 11.22
C SER A 284 -6.46 6.08 10.52
N MET A 285 -5.95 5.39 9.48
CA MET A 285 -6.65 4.22 8.94
C MET A 285 -6.79 3.08 9.96
N LEU A 286 -6.14 3.19 11.11
CA LEU A 286 -6.25 2.26 12.25
C LEU A 286 -7.33 2.66 13.24
N ASP A 287 -7.90 3.88 13.15
CA ASP A 287 -9.00 4.29 14.00
C ASP A 287 -10.22 3.39 13.79
N SER A 288 -10.96 3.13 14.88
CA SER A 288 -12.11 2.23 14.85
C SER A 288 -13.14 2.64 13.80
N ASP A 289 -13.49 3.92 13.78
CA ASP A 289 -14.52 4.46 12.89
C ASP A 289 -14.10 4.35 11.41
N TYR A 290 -12.81 4.54 11.13
CA TYR A 290 -12.28 4.46 9.78
C TYR A 290 -11.93 3.02 9.38
N SER A 291 -11.40 2.20 10.30
CA SER A 291 -11.00 0.82 10.03
C SER A 291 -12.17 -0.10 9.70
N GLU A 292 -13.40 0.26 10.06
CA GLU A 292 -14.60 -0.47 9.66
C GLU A 292 -14.86 -0.41 8.15
N VAL A 293 -14.24 0.53 7.44
CA VAL A 293 -14.45 0.78 6.00
C VAL A 293 -13.17 0.80 5.16
N SER A 294 -12.00 0.41 5.68
CA SER A 294 -10.74 0.72 4.99
C SER A 294 -9.80 -0.44 4.76
N ILE A 295 -10.11 -1.26 3.76
CA ILE A 295 -9.06 -2.03 3.10
C ILE A 295 -8.08 -1.04 2.45
N CYS A 296 -6.81 -1.08 2.87
CA CYS A 296 -5.76 -0.29 2.24
C CYS A 296 -5.35 -0.88 0.89
N CYS A 297 -4.98 -2.17 0.92
CA CYS A 297 -4.48 -2.89 -0.24
C CYS A 297 -5.29 -4.15 -0.52
N ALA A 298 -5.33 -4.50 -1.80
CA ALA A 298 -5.97 -5.71 -2.31
C ALA A 298 -4.99 -6.56 -3.12
N ILE A 299 -5.28 -7.84 -3.23
CA ILE A 299 -4.66 -8.72 -4.23
C ILE A 299 -5.22 -8.30 -5.57
N SER A 300 -4.36 -7.79 -6.44
CA SER A 300 -4.72 -7.23 -7.74
C SER A 300 -4.08 -8.04 -8.85
N MET A 301 -4.84 -8.33 -9.88
CA MET A 301 -4.36 -9.10 -11.04
C MET A 301 -4.64 -8.37 -12.35
N SER A 302 -3.84 -8.68 -13.37
CA SER A 302 -4.19 -8.35 -14.76
C SER A 302 -5.55 -8.95 -15.12
N GLY A 303 -6.49 -8.14 -15.61
CA GLY A 303 -7.82 -8.61 -16.01
C GLY A 303 -7.73 -9.63 -17.12
N LYS A 304 -6.81 -9.44 -18.07
CA LYS A 304 -6.51 -10.42 -19.12
C LYS A 304 -6.05 -11.75 -18.53
N PHE A 305 -5.12 -11.71 -17.56
CA PHE A 305 -4.63 -12.94 -16.92
C PHE A 305 -5.75 -13.72 -16.25
N VAL A 306 -6.59 -13.06 -15.47
CA VAL A 306 -7.73 -13.70 -14.78
C VAL A 306 -8.70 -14.34 -15.78
N LYS A 307 -9.00 -13.63 -16.85
CA LYS A 307 -9.92 -14.10 -17.89
C LYS A 307 -9.38 -15.31 -18.66
N GLU A 308 -8.09 -15.31 -18.99
CA GLU A 308 -7.47 -16.36 -19.80
C GLU A 308 -7.00 -17.56 -18.95
N ASN A 309 -6.77 -17.37 -17.64
CA ASN A 309 -6.18 -18.36 -16.75
C ASN A 309 -6.91 -18.44 -15.39
N PRO A 310 -8.22 -18.70 -15.38
CA PRO A 310 -9.04 -18.60 -14.17
C PRO A 310 -8.63 -19.57 -13.05
N VAL A 311 -8.14 -20.77 -13.37
CA VAL A 311 -7.70 -21.76 -12.36
C VAL A 311 -6.35 -21.36 -11.78
N HIS A 312 -5.39 -20.90 -12.61
CA HIS A 312 -4.14 -20.34 -12.10
C HIS A 312 -4.40 -19.10 -11.24
N ALA A 313 -5.29 -18.20 -11.63
CA ALA A 313 -5.64 -17.00 -10.88
C ALA A 313 -6.25 -17.37 -9.51
N LYS A 314 -7.16 -18.34 -9.45
CA LYS A 314 -7.72 -18.88 -8.20
C LYS A 314 -6.63 -19.40 -7.28
N LYS A 315 -5.78 -20.31 -7.79
CA LYS A 315 -4.67 -20.92 -7.01
C LYS A 315 -3.66 -19.88 -6.53
N LEU A 316 -3.37 -18.87 -7.35
CA LEU A 316 -2.50 -17.77 -7.02
C LEU A 316 -3.10 -16.92 -5.88
N THR A 317 -4.41 -16.62 -5.93
CA THR A 317 -5.13 -15.93 -4.87
C THR A 317 -5.07 -16.71 -3.55
N GLN A 318 -5.38 -18.01 -3.58
CA GLN A 318 -5.32 -18.86 -2.39
C GLN A 318 -3.93 -18.90 -1.76
N ALA A 319 -2.88 -19.00 -2.56
CA ALA A 319 -1.50 -19.00 -2.07
C ALA A 319 -1.13 -17.66 -1.38
N ILE A 320 -1.55 -16.53 -1.94
CA ILE A 320 -1.30 -15.20 -1.35
C ILE A 320 -2.13 -15.00 -0.08
N GLN A 321 -3.38 -15.42 -0.04
CA GLN A 321 -4.21 -15.37 1.16
C GLN A 321 -3.63 -16.23 2.29
N LYS A 322 -3.12 -17.42 1.97
CA LYS A 322 -2.40 -18.26 2.93
C LYS A 322 -1.16 -17.55 3.48
N ALA A 323 -0.41 -16.86 2.63
CA ALA A 323 0.73 -16.05 3.08
C ALA A 323 0.30 -14.88 3.96
N GLY A 324 -0.83 -14.23 3.68
CA GLY A 324 -1.41 -13.20 4.53
C GLY A 324 -1.77 -13.72 5.92
N SER A 325 -2.45 -14.87 6.01
CA SER A 325 -2.74 -15.51 7.31
C SER A 325 -1.45 -15.90 8.02
N TRP A 326 -0.45 -16.43 7.31
CA TRP A 326 0.84 -16.78 7.91
C TRP A 326 1.56 -15.56 8.49
N LEU A 327 1.57 -14.42 7.78
CA LEU A 327 2.15 -13.16 8.27
C LEU A 327 1.50 -12.69 9.57
N ARG A 328 0.19 -12.85 9.72
CA ARG A 328 -0.56 -12.50 10.92
C ARG A 328 -0.26 -13.44 12.08
N GLU A 329 -0.28 -14.75 11.82
CA GLU A 329 -0.16 -15.78 12.86
C GLU A 329 1.30 -16.02 13.34
N ASN A 330 2.29 -15.58 12.55
CA ASN A 330 3.71 -15.81 12.83
C ASN A 330 4.51 -14.49 12.79
N PRO A 331 4.20 -13.50 13.63
CA PRO A 331 4.76 -12.15 13.51
C PRO A 331 6.28 -12.09 13.70
N ASP A 332 6.86 -12.95 14.55
CA ASP A 332 8.31 -13.01 14.76
C ASP A 332 9.04 -13.60 13.56
N GLU A 333 8.59 -14.75 13.09
CA GLU A 333 9.15 -15.42 11.92
C GLU A 333 8.95 -14.59 10.64
N ALA A 334 7.82 -13.89 10.54
CA ALA A 334 7.50 -13.02 9.42
C ALA A 334 8.49 -11.85 9.32
N VAL A 335 8.75 -11.16 10.42
CA VAL A 335 9.70 -10.05 10.45
C VAL A 335 11.13 -10.54 10.16
N ASP A 336 11.55 -11.68 10.76
CA ASP A 336 12.86 -12.24 10.52
C ASP A 336 13.04 -12.64 9.05
N LEU A 337 12.03 -13.27 8.42
CA LEU A 337 12.02 -13.60 7.00
C LEU A 337 12.10 -12.33 6.13
N MET A 338 11.27 -11.34 6.43
CA MET A 338 11.21 -10.11 5.64
C MET A 338 12.53 -9.33 5.69
N LEU A 339 13.16 -9.23 6.85
CA LEU A 339 14.46 -8.59 7.00
C LEU A 339 15.57 -9.37 6.27
N ALA A 340 15.57 -10.70 6.37
CA ALA A 340 16.57 -11.55 5.71
C ALA A 340 16.51 -11.46 4.18
N GLU A 341 15.32 -11.32 3.62
CA GLU A 341 15.06 -11.32 2.17
C GLU A 341 14.94 -9.90 1.56
N GLY A 342 15.22 -8.87 2.38
CA GLY A 342 15.13 -7.47 1.93
C GLY A 342 13.71 -7.04 1.55
N LEU A 343 12.70 -7.59 2.25
CA LEU A 343 11.29 -7.19 2.16
C LEU A 343 10.89 -6.23 3.29
N ALA A 344 11.80 -5.97 4.21
CA ALA A 344 11.74 -4.95 5.25
C ALA A 344 13.15 -4.46 5.54
N SER A 345 13.27 -3.29 6.16
CA SER A 345 14.54 -2.71 6.58
C SER A 345 14.39 -2.01 7.93
N GLY A 346 15.53 -1.75 8.61
CA GLY A 346 15.58 -1.03 9.87
C GLY A 346 15.36 -1.91 11.11
N ASP A 347 14.78 -1.32 12.15
CA ASP A 347 14.63 -1.97 13.45
C ASP A 347 13.59 -3.10 13.43
N ARG A 348 13.99 -4.25 14.00
CA ARG A 348 13.18 -5.48 14.01
C ARG A 348 11.87 -5.31 14.78
N GLU A 349 11.94 -4.75 15.99
CA GLU A 349 10.78 -4.64 16.87
C GLU A 349 9.79 -3.60 16.34
N MET A 350 10.29 -2.53 15.74
CA MET A 350 9.46 -1.55 15.04
C MET A 350 8.75 -2.18 13.85
N ASN A 351 9.45 -2.94 13.01
CA ASN A 351 8.83 -3.67 11.90
C ASN A 351 7.78 -4.68 12.39
N LYS A 352 8.05 -5.39 13.49
CA LYS A 352 7.09 -6.33 14.10
C LYS A 352 5.81 -5.61 14.53
N LEU A 353 5.95 -4.49 15.24
CA LEU A 353 4.82 -3.70 15.71
C LEU A 353 3.96 -3.21 14.53
N ILE A 354 4.57 -2.59 13.53
CA ILE A 354 3.86 -2.04 12.37
C ILE A 354 3.23 -3.15 11.52
N ASN A 355 3.96 -4.24 11.24
CA ASN A 355 3.40 -5.38 10.49
C ASN A 355 2.24 -6.04 11.22
N GLY A 356 2.30 -6.12 12.55
CA GLY A 356 1.18 -6.60 13.37
C GLY A 356 -0.08 -5.76 13.23
N SER A 357 0.05 -4.45 13.04
CA SER A 357 -1.09 -3.54 12.84
C SER A 357 -1.79 -3.68 11.49
N TYR A 358 -1.11 -4.19 10.47
CA TYR A 358 -1.66 -4.26 9.11
C TYR A 358 -2.82 -5.23 8.94
N GLN A 359 -3.04 -6.13 9.89
CA GLN A 359 -4.15 -7.08 9.86
C GLN A 359 -4.26 -7.83 8.53
N PHE A 360 -3.22 -8.54 8.20
CA PHE A 360 -3.18 -9.42 7.03
C PHE A 360 -4.23 -10.55 7.11
N GLY A 361 -4.52 -11.20 6.00
CA GLY A 361 -5.42 -12.35 5.95
C GLY A 361 -6.88 -11.96 6.10
N LEU A 362 -7.30 -10.89 5.44
CA LEU A 362 -8.70 -10.44 5.44
C LEU A 362 -9.62 -11.48 4.82
N SER A 363 -10.81 -11.69 5.41
CA SER A 363 -11.83 -12.55 4.81
C SER A 363 -12.35 -11.94 3.50
N ASN A 364 -12.72 -12.79 2.54
CA ASN A 364 -13.28 -12.34 1.27
C ASN A 364 -14.59 -11.58 1.46
N GLU A 365 -15.45 -12.02 2.38
CA GLU A 365 -16.73 -11.38 2.69
C GLU A 365 -16.52 -9.96 3.21
N PHE A 366 -15.66 -9.80 4.23
CA PHE A 366 -15.30 -8.48 4.77
C PHE A 366 -14.68 -7.60 3.68
N ALA A 367 -13.73 -8.15 2.93
CA ALA A 367 -13.02 -7.41 1.91
C ALA A 367 -13.96 -6.89 0.82
N TYR A 368 -14.88 -7.71 0.36
CA TYR A 368 -15.85 -7.34 -0.66
C TYR A 368 -16.85 -6.27 -0.16
N ALA A 369 -17.41 -6.46 1.04
CA ALA A 369 -18.33 -5.49 1.62
C ALA A 369 -17.66 -4.12 1.83
N ASN A 370 -16.43 -4.13 2.34
CA ASN A 370 -15.64 -2.93 2.54
C ASN A 370 -15.30 -2.23 1.20
N PHE A 371 -15.00 -3.00 0.17
CA PHE A 371 -14.74 -2.46 -1.17
C PHE A 371 -15.97 -1.76 -1.75
N GLN A 372 -17.18 -2.32 -1.56
CA GLN A 372 -18.42 -1.68 -2.00
C GLN A 372 -18.63 -0.31 -1.34
N GLU A 373 -18.33 -0.19 -0.04
CA GLU A 373 -18.41 1.09 0.68
C GLU A 373 -17.39 2.10 0.16
N ILE A 374 -16.12 1.66 -0.09
CA ILE A 374 -15.09 2.52 -0.69
C ILE A 374 -15.57 3.05 -2.06
N VAL A 375 -16.15 2.21 -2.91
CA VAL A 375 -16.67 2.62 -4.22
C VAL A 375 -17.78 3.66 -4.05
N SER A 376 -18.74 3.41 -3.15
CA SER A 376 -19.84 4.33 -2.85
C SER A 376 -19.32 5.72 -2.47
N ARG A 377 -18.33 5.77 -1.59
CA ARG A 377 -17.73 7.01 -1.12
C ARG A 377 -16.90 7.71 -2.21
N TYR A 378 -16.21 6.97 -3.05
CA TYR A 378 -15.45 7.54 -4.18
C TYR A 378 -16.37 8.21 -5.19
N ILE A 379 -17.52 7.63 -5.49
CA ILE A 379 -18.55 8.24 -6.35
C ILE A 379 -19.11 9.49 -5.67
N LYS A 380 -19.50 9.39 -4.40
CA LYS A 380 -20.03 10.52 -3.60
C LYS A 380 -19.07 11.72 -3.59
N LEU A 381 -17.77 11.46 -3.42
CA LEU A 381 -16.73 12.49 -3.38
C LEU A 381 -16.30 13.01 -4.76
N GLY A 382 -16.81 12.41 -5.83
CA GLY A 382 -16.40 12.76 -7.20
C GLY A 382 -14.97 12.35 -7.53
N LEU A 383 -14.41 11.35 -6.84
CA LEU A 383 -13.11 10.73 -7.16
C LEU A 383 -13.25 9.79 -8.35
N ILE A 384 -14.40 9.13 -8.48
CA ILE A 384 -14.84 8.43 -9.70
C ILE A 384 -15.85 9.34 -10.39
N THR A 385 -15.62 9.64 -11.67
CA THR A 385 -16.48 10.51 -12.50
C THR A 385 -16.89 9.85 -13.80
N SER A 386 -16.34 8.70 -14.12
CA SER A 386 -16.63 7.93 -15.34
C SER A 386 -17.87 7.04 -15.22
N MET A 387 -18.28 6.73 -13.98
CA MET A 387 -19.40 5.85 -13.64
C MET A 387 -20.06 6.38 -12.35
N ASP A 388 -21.36 6.18 -12.18
CA ASP A 388 -22.15 6.66 -11.04
C ASP A 388 -22.95 5.55 -10.34
N ASP A 389 -22.96 4.34 -10.88
CA ASP A 389 -23.54 3.17 -10.23
C ASP A 389 -22.50 2.35 -9.48
N VAL A 390 -22.73 2.16 -8.17
CA VAL A 390 -21.80 1.44 -7.29
C VAL A 390 -21.59 0.00 -7.75
N GLN A 391 -22.68 -0.70 -8.09
CA GLN A 391 -22.58 -2.11 -8.47
C GLN A 391 -21.87 -2.29 -9.79
N GLU A 392 -22.07 -1.37 -10.75
CA GLU A 392 -21.36 -1.39 -12.03
C GLU A 392 -19.85 -1.22 -11.84
N VAL A 393 -19.42 -0.32 -10.94
CA VAL A 393 -18.00 -0.15 -10.61
C VAL A 393 -17.45 -1.39 -9.89
N VAL A 394 -18.21 -1.96 -8.96
CA VAL A 394 -17.80 -3.17 -8.23
C VAL A 394 -17.65 -4.35 -9.19
N ASP A 395 -18.62 -4.59 -10.06
CA ASP A 395 -18.58 -5.67 -11.07
C ASP A 395 -17.41 -5.50 -12.06
N LEU A 396 -17.05 -4.27 -12.37
CA LEU A 396 -15.89 -3.97 -13.21
C LEU A 396 -14.57 -4.25 -12.50
N ALA A 397 -14.46 -3.87 -11.23
CA ALA A 397 -13.19 -3.79 -10.52
C ALA A 397 -12.89 -5.00 -9.62
N TRP A 398 -13.88 -5.85 -9.31
CA TRP A 398 -13.73 -6.98 -8.41
C TRP A 398 -14.17 -8.30 -9.05
N THR A 399 -13.33 -9.33 -8.92
CA THR A 399 -13.62 -10.69 -9.39
C THR A 399 -13.49 -11.68 -8.22
N ASN A 400 -14.57 -12.36 -7.85
CA ASN A 400 -14.53 -13.42 -6.85
C ASN A 400 -13.94 -14.69 -7.47
N LEU A 401 -12.77 -15.10 -7.01
CA LEU A 401 -12.07 -16.31 -7.44
C LEU A 401 -12.09 -17.42 -6.38
N VAL A 402 -12.25 -17.03 -5.11
CA VAL A 402 -12.21 -17.92 -3.95
C VAL A 402 -13.45 -17.64 -3.11
N ASP A 403 -14.22 -18.72 -2.82
CA ASP A 403 -15.42 -18.66 -1.98
C ASP A 403 -15.06 -18.56 -0.49
#